data_5e6a8dae24b7d579650973f1e1aee2aa
#
_entry.id   5e6a8dae24b7d579650973f1e1aee2aa
#
_cell.length_a   1.000
_cell.length_b   1.000
_cell.length_c   1.000
_cell.angle_alpha   90.00
_cell.angle_beta   90.00
_cell.angle_gamma   90.00
#
_symmetry.space_group_name_H-M   'P 1'
#
loop_
_entity.id
_entity.type
_entity.pdbx_description
1 polymer ?
#
loop_
_entity_poly.entity_id
_entity_poly.type
_entity_poly.pdbx_seq_one_letter_code
_entity_poly.pdbx_strand_id
1 'polypeptide(L)'
;QTGLAQKIGIKVVKSAGTSENRLMAALMCITILLSAVSSNTATVACLMPVVIQICAVAKIPVSPQLMALAVAANVGGTITMVGTPPNILMSATLQATGLEPFGFFEFAYIGVPLSIAGMVYMLSIGRKFCPRRYVETVENDKASDEVKDPKKMIICTVILILVVLGMAFEKNIGIPMQTTAIIGALACVLTGCLS
;
A
#
# COMPACT_ATOMS: atom_id res chain seq x y z
N GLN A 1 4.27 -2.10 12.42
CA GLN A 1 5.26 -2.24 13.52
C GLN A 1 6.61 -2.78 13.02
N THR A 2 6.67 -3.56 11.94
CA THR A 2 7.92 -4.15 11.41
C THR A 2 8.72 -3.23 10.50
N GLY A 3 8.24 -2.03 10.16
CA GLY A 3 8.90 -1.06 9.27
C GLY A 3 9.09 -1.53 7.82
N LEU A 4 8.47 -2.65 7.42
CA LEU A 4 8.60 -3.22 6.08
C LEU A 4 8.21 -2.23 4.98
N ALA A 5 7.01 -1.64 5.09
CA ALA A 5 6.49 -0.68 4.12
C ALA A 5 7.39 0.54 4.00
N GLN A 6 7.92 1.02 5.13
CA GLN A 6 8.84 2.14 5.20
C GLN A 6 10.17 1.83 4.51
N LYS A 7 10.74 0.63 4.75
CA LYS A 7 12.03 0.21 4.15
C LYS A 7 11.91 0.02 2.63
N ILE A 8 10.82 -0.57 2.16
CA ILE A 8 10.52 -0.70 0.73
C ILE A 8 10.37 0.69 0.12
N GLY A 9 9.59 1.58 0.76
CA GLY A 9 9.40 2.96 0.33
C GLY A 9 10.73 3.72 0.18
N ILE A 10 11.58 3.71 1.21
CA ILE A 10 12.89 4.39 1.19
C ILE A 10 13.80 3.83 0.09
N LYS A 11 13.88 2.49 -0.06
CA LYS A 11 14.77 1.87 -1.05
C LYS A 11 14.39 2.24 -2.48
N VAL A 12 13.11 2.26 -2.80
CA VAL A 12 12.65 2.57 -4.16
C VAL A 12 12.74 4.07 -4.43
N VAL A 13 12.46 4.90 -3.45
CA VAL A 13 12.61 6.35 -3.61
C VAL A 13 14.06 6.76 -3.79
N LYS A 14 15.00 6.16 -3.06
CA LYS A 14 16.44 6.36 -3.28
C LYS A 14 16.87 5.94 -4.69
N SER A 15 16.23 4.92 -5.26
CA SER A 15 16.48 4.45 -6.62
C SER A 15 15.88 5.35 -7.72
N ALA A 16 14.80 6.10 -7.41
CA ALA A 16 14.10 6.96 -8.36
C ALA A 16 14.87 8.27 -8.70
N GLY A 17 15.90 8.63 -7.92
CA GLY A 17 16.68 9.85 -8.10
C GLY A 17 15.93 11.13 -7.71
N THR A 18 16.53 12.31 -7.98
CA THR A 18 16.03 13.64 -7.56
C THR A 18 14.98 14.24 -8.48
N SER A 19 14.52 13.53 -9.52
CA SER A 19 13.50 14.05 -10.45
C SER A 19 12.11 13.93 -9.84
N GLU A 20 11.38 15.05 -9.73
CA GLU A 20 10.02 15.14 -9.18
C GLU A 20 9.06 14.10 -9.78
N ASN A 21 9.10 13.91 -11.11
CA ASN A 21 8.22 12.97 -11.81
C ASN A 21 8.58 11.50 -11.53
N ARG A 22 9.87 11.17 -11.51
CA ARG A 22 10.32 9.80 -11.23
C ARG A 22 10.02 9.42 -9.80
N LEU A 23 10.20 10.37 -8.88
CA LEU A 23 9.85 10.19 -7.48
C LEU A 23 8.35 9.92 -7.32
N MET A 24 7.50 10.74 -7.96
CA MET A 24 6.05 10.58 -7.93
C MET A 24 5.62 9.24 -8.52
N ALA A 25 6.14 8.85 -9.68
CA ALA A 25 5.81 7.58 -10.32
C ALA A 25 6.21 6.38 -9.43
N ALA A 26 7.43 6.38 -8.90
CA ALA A 26 7.92 5.33 -8.02
C ALA A 26 7.09 5.24 -6.73
N LEU A 27 6.78 6.39 -6.12
CA LEU A 27 5.93 6.47 -4.94
C LEU A 27 4.55 5.90 -5.21
N MET A 28 3.91 6.29 -6.32
CA MET A 28 2.59 5.79 -6.69
C MET A 28 2.60 4.28 -6.95
N CYS A 29 3.58 3.76 -7.68
CA CYS A 29 3.70 2.31 -7.93
C CYS A 29 3.76 1.52 -6.63
N ILE A 30 4.61 1.94 -5.68
CA ILE A 30 4.75 1.23 -4.39
C ILE A 30 3.47 1.35 -3.57
N THR A 31 2.91 2.54 -3.52
CA THR A 31 1.68 2.78 -2.76
C THR A 31 0.53 1.94 -3.28
N ILE A 32 0.37 1.82 -4.61
CA ILE A 32 -0.64 0.96 -5.24
C ILE A 32 -0.44 -0.50 -4.82
N LEU A 33 0.79 -1.01 -4.91
CA LEU A 33 1.09 -2.40 -4.54
C LEU A 33 0.87 -2.67 -3.04
N LEU A 34 1.29 -1.76 -2.17
CA LEU A 34 1.09 -1.89 -0.74
C LEU A 34 -0.39 -1.78 -0.37
N SER A 35 -1.11 -0.85 -0.98
CA SER A 35 -2.53 -0.63 -0.70
C SER A 35 -3.43 -1.74 -1.25
N ALA A 36 -2.99 -2.47 -2.26
CA ALA A 36 -3.71 -3.65 -2.75
C ALA A 36 -3.83 -4.78 -1.71
N VAL A 37 -2.89 -4.86 -0.76
CA VAL A 37 -2.87 -5.91 0.28
C VAL A 37 -2.97 -5.36 1.71
N SER A 38 -3.03 -4.05 1.86
CA SER A 38 -3.12 -3.36 3.15
C SER A 38 -4.17 -2.27 3.07
N SER A 39 -4.68 -1.78 4.22
CA SER A 39 -5.64 -0.68 4.19
C SER A 39 -5.02 0.61 3.67
N ASN A 40 -5.80 1.39 2.90
CA ASN A 40 -5.36 2.66 2.32
C ASN A 40 -4.82 3.61 3.39
N THR A 41 -5.53 3.72 4.52
CA THR A 41 -5.16 4.59 5.65
C THR A 41 -3.82 4.18 6.26
N ALA A 42 -3.60 2.88 6.50
CA ALA A 42 -2.35 2.39 7.05
C ALA A 42 -1.18 2.64 6.07
N THR A 43 -1.39 2.41 4.79
CA THR A 43 -0.39 2.66 3.74
C THR A 43 0.01 4.14 3.69
N VAL A 44 -0.98 5.05 3.70
CA VAL A 44 -0.72 6.50 3.71
C VAL A 44 0.00 6.91 4.99
N ALA A 45 -0.48 6.47 6.16
CA ALA A 45 0.13 6.81 7.44
C ALA A 45 1.60 6.37 7.56
N CYS A 46 1.93 5.16 7.02
CA CYS A 46 3.31 4.67 7.01
C CYS A 46 4.22 5.42 6.04
N LEU A 47 3.72 5.77 4.86
CA LEU A 47 4.55 6.38 3.81
C LEU A 47 4.63 7.89 3.91
N MET A 48 3.64 8.56 4.52
CA MET A 48 3.59 10.02 4.63
C MET A 48 4.86 10.62 5.24
N PRO A 49 5.36 10.19 6.43
CA PRO A 49 6.56 10.78 7.01
C PRO A 49 7.81 10.56 6.14
N VAL A 50 7.89 9.40 5.47
CA VAL A 50 9.00 9.09 4.55
C VAL A 50 8.98 10.03 3.35
N VAL A 51 7.80 10.28 2.77
CA VAL A 51 7.62 11.19 1.63
C VAL A 51 8.00 12.62 2.01
N ILE A 52 7.56 13.09 3.18
CA ILE A 52 7.89 14.44 3.68
C ILE A 52 9.41 14.60 3.82
N GLN A 53 10.10 13.64 4.45
CA GLN A 53 11.54 13.69 4.63
C GLN A 53 12.30 13.71 3.29
N ILE A 54 11.89 12.86 2.35
CA ILE A 54 12.54 12.80 1.04
C ILE A 54 12.32 14.10 0.26
N CYS A 55 11.10 14.66 0.29
CA CYS A 55 10.81 15.94 -0.35
C CYS A 55 11.63 17.08 0.26
N ALA A 56 11.82 17.09 1.57
CA ALA A 56 12.65 18.08 2.26
C ALA A 56 14.11 17.99 1.81
N VAL A 57 14.71 16.78 1.82
CA VAL A 57 16.10 16.55 1.39
C VAL A 57 16.30 16.85 -0.10
N ALA A 58 15.36 16.43 -0.95
CA ALA A 58 15.44 16.64 -2.40
C ALA A 58 15.02 18.05 -2.84
N LYS A 59 14.54 18.90 -1.93
CA LYS A 59 13.99 20.24 -2.21
C LYS A 59 12.87 20.22 -3.25
N ILE A 60 12.02 19.21 -3.17
CA ILE A 60 10.85 19.00 -4.03
C ILE A 60 9.58 19.42 -3.27
N PRO A 61 8.57 20.01 -3.94
CA PRO A 61 7.32 20.37 -3.28
C PRO A 61 6.62 19.12 -2.74
N VAL A 62 6.25 19.14 -1.46
CA VAL A 62 5.67 17.99 -0.76
C VAL A 62 4.20 17.77 -1.12
N SER A 63 3.45 18.85 -1.38
CA SER A 63 2.00 18.79 -1.58
C SER A 63 1.57 17.90 -2.75
N PRO A 64 2.17 18.01 -3.96
CA PRO A 64 1.86 17.12 -5.08
C PRO A 64 2.19 15.65 -4.78
N GLN A 65 3.25 15.39 -4.02
CA GLN A 65 3.67 14.04 -3.65
C GLN A 65 2.70 13.40 -2.65
N LEU A 66 2.22 14.15 -1.66
CA LEU A 66 1.22 13.66 -0.71
C LEU A 66 -0.14 13.41 -1.37
N MET A 67 -0.52 14.27 -2.33
CA MET A 67 -1.75 14.06 -3.09
C MET A 67 -1.64 12.79 -3.96
N ALA A 68 -0.49 12.59 -4.63
CA ALA A 68 -0.21 11.39 -5.39
C ALA A 68 -0.24 10.13 -4.50
N LEU A 69 0.31 10.21 -3.29
CA LEU A 69 0.26 9.14 -2.28
C LEU A 69 -1.19 8.77 -1.95
N ALA A 70 -2.05 9.76 -1.67
CA ALA A 70 -3.45 9.54 -1.32
C ALA A 70 -4.24 8.94 -2.49
N VAL A 71 -4.07 9.45 -3.70
CA VAL A 71 -4.71 8.92 -4.92
C VAL A 71 -4.25 7.48 -5.15
N ALA A 72 -2.94 7.21 -5.09
CA ALA A 72 -2.39 5.88 -5.30
C ALA A 72 -2.89 4.86 -4.28
N ALA A 73 -3.02 5.25 -3.01
CA ALA A 73 -3.58 4.38 -1.97
C ALA A 73 -5.04 4.01 -2.26
N ASN A 74 -5.85 4.99 -2.66
CA ASN A 74 -7.26 4.75 -2.96
C ASN A 74 -7.44 3.85 -4.18
N VAL A 75 -6.77 4.14 -5.30
CA VAL A 75 -6.89 3.30 -6.50
C VAL A 75 -6.23 1.94 -6.33
N GLY A 76 -5.14 1.84 -5.56
CA GLY A 76 -4.50 0.56 -5.22
C GLY A 76 -5.41 -0.36 -4.42
N GLY A 77 -6.16 0.20 -3.47
CA GLY A 77 -7.12 -0.56 -2.67
C GLY A 77 -8.26 -1.17 -3.47
N THR A 78 -8.54 -0.69 -4.68
CA THR A 78 -9.60 -1.28 -5.54
C THR A 78 -9.13 -2.53 -6.30
N ILE A 79 -7.84 -2.91 -6.23
CA ILE A 79 -7.29 -4.03 -7.01
C ILE A 79 -7.70 -5.39 -6.43
N THR A 80 -7.78 -5.51 -5.12
CA THR A 80 -8.11 -6.78 -4.46
C THR A 80 -9.34 -6.66 -3.59
N MET A 81 -9.93 -7.80 -3.23
CA MET A 81 -11.08 -7.84 -2.34
C MET A 81 -10.79 -7.23 -0.97
N VAL A 82 -9.59 -7.42 -0.41
CA VAL A 82 -9.23 -6.96 0.95
C VAL A 82 -8.64 -5.56 0.98
N GLY A 83 -8.34 -4.96 -0.16
CA GLY A 83 -7.73 -3.63 -0.22
C GLY A 83 -8.61 -2.53 0.37
N THR A 84 -9.94 -2.62 0.21
CA THR A 84 -10.89 -1.69 0.83
C THR A 84 -12.12 -2.42 1.37
N PRO A 85 -12.71 -1.95 2.52
CA PRO A 85 -13.92 -2.53 3.07
C PRO A 85 -15.13 -2.61 2.11
N PRO A 86 -15.38 -1.62 1.22
CA PRO A 86 -16.46 -1.71 0.25
C PRO A 86 -16.41 -2.93 -0.67
N ASN A 87 -15.22 -3.39 -1.05
CA ASN A 87 -15.06 -4.56 -1.90
C ASN A 87 -15.56 -5.83 -1.20
N ILE A 88 -15.19 -5.99 0.08
CA ILE A 88 -15.65 -7.11 0.91
C ILE A 88 -17.17 -7.07 1.09
N LEU A 89 -17.70 -5.87 1.38
CA LEU A 89 -19.14 -5.69 1.59
C LEU A 89 -19.92 -6.03 0.33
N MET A 90 -19.46 -5.60 -0.85
CA MET A 90 -20.10 -5.89 -2.12
C MET A 90 -20.13 -7.40 -2.40
N SER A 91 -19.01 -8.09 -2.17
CA SER A 91 -18.93 -9.55 -2.33
C SER A 91 -19.85 -10.28 -1.37
N ALA A 92 -19.91 -9.86 -0.10
CA ALA A 92 -20.81 -10.43 0.89
C ALA A 92 -22.29 -10.21 0.54
N THR A 93 -22.64 -9.03 0.03
CA THR A 93 -24.00 -8.71 -0.42
C THR A 93 -24.41 -9.59 -1.61
N LEU A 94 -23.49 -9.79 -2.57
CA LEU A 94 -23.73 -10.66 -3.71
C LEU A 94 -24.02 -12.11 -3.25
N GLN A 95 -23.20 -12.60 -2.32
CA GLN A 95 -23.40 -13.95 -1.73
C GLN A 95 -24.75 -14.07 -1.02
N ALA A 96 -25.19 -13.03 -0.30
CA ALA A 96 -26.48 -13.01 0.39
C ALA A 96 -27.67 -13.09 -0.56
N THR A 97 -27.52 -12.71 -1.83
CA THR A 97 -28.56 -12.84 -2.88
C THR A 97 -28.56 -14.22 -3.57
N GLY A 98 -27.69 -15.14 -3.13
CA GLY A 98 -27.58 -16.50 -3.70
C GLY A 98 -26.74 -16.60 -4.96
N LEU A 99 -25.98 -15.52 -5.29
CA LEU A 99 -25.03 -15.49 -6.39
C LEU A 99 -23.62 -15.86 -5.90
N GLU A 100 -22.76 -16.28 -6.82
CA GLU A 100 -21.36 -16.54 -6.48
C GLU A 100 -20.65 -15.25 -6.02
N PRO A 101 -19.93 -15.28 -4.88
CA PRO A 101 -19.15 -14.13 -4.41
C PRO A 101 -17.99 -13.86 -5.35
N PHE A 102 -17.52 -12.60 -5.36
CA PHE A 102 -16.33 -12.23 -6.12
C PHE A 102 -15.08 -12.97 -5.62
N GLY A 103 -14.25 -13.40 -6.56
CA GLY A 103 -12.93 -13.93 -6.25
C GLY A 103 -11.95 -12.82 -5.82
N PHE A 104 -10.85 -13.21 -5.15
CA PHE A 104 -9.88 -12.28 -4.57
C PHE A 104 -9.35 -11.25 -5.57
N PHE A 105 -9.04 -11.65 -6.80
CA PHE A 105 -8.50 -10.79 -7.86
C PHE A 105 -9.53 -10.34 -8.91
N GLU A 106 -10.79 -10.63 -8.75
CA GLU A 106 -11.80 -10.20 -9.75
C GLU A 106 -11.92 -8.67 -9.82
N PHE A 107 -11.71 -8.00 -8.70
CA PHE A 107 -11.65 -6.54 -8.66
C PHE A 107 -10.48 -5.95 -9.47
N ALA A 108 -9.41 -6.73 -9.72
CA ALA A 108 -8.25 -6.27 -10.49
C ALA A 108 -8.60 -5.93 -11.95
N TYR A 109 -9.63 -6.55 -12.54
CA TYR A 109 -10.07 -6.23 -13.90
C TYR A 109 -10.42 -4.75 -14.08
N ILE A 110 -10.96 -4.12 -13.04
CA ILE A 110 -11.27 -2.68 -13.05
C ILE A 110 -10.20 -1.90 -12.29
N GLY A 111 -9.70 -2.42 -11.18
CA GLY A 111 -8.74 -1.75 -10.30
C GLY A 111 -7.40 -1.46 -10.97
N VAL A 112 -6.88 -2.38 -11.80
CA VAL A 112 -5.60 -2.16 -12.51
C VAL A 112 -5.71 -1.06 -13.57
N PRO A 113 -6.68 -1.07 -14.51
CA PRO A 113 -6.88 0.04 -15.43
C PRO A 113 -7.09 1.38 -14.74
N LEU A 114 -7.89 1.40 -13.65
CA LEU A 114 -8.13 2.60 -12.86
C LEU A 114 -6.85 3.13 -12.20
N SER A 115 -6.00 2.23 -11.69
CA SER A 115 -4.71 2.60 -11.10
C SER A 115 -3.75 3.19 -12.13
N ILE A 116 -3.70 2.63 -13.34
CA ILE A 116 -2.91 3.16 -14.46
C ILE A 116 -3.43 4.55 -14.86
N ALA A 117 -4.75 4.70 -15.03
CA ALA A 117 -5.37 5.98 -15.37
C ALA A 117 -5.10 7.04 -14.29
N GLY A 118 -5.23 6.70 -13.01
CA GLY A 118 -4.92 7.58 -11.89
C GLY A 118 -3.45 8.01 -11.85
N MET A 119 -2.53 7.09 -12.15
CA MET A 119 -1.10 7.39 -12.24
C MET A 119 -0.80 8.34 -13.40
N VAL A 120 -1.31 8.06 -14.59
CA VAL A 120 -1.14 8.92 -15.78
C VAL A 120 -1.73 10.30 -15.53
N TYR A 121 -2.93 10.37 -14.93
CA TYR A 121 -3.56 11.65 -14.57
C TYR A 121 -2.68 12.47 -13.62
N MET A 122 -2.20 11.85 -12.54
CA MET A 122 -1.37 12.57 -11.54
C MET A 122 -0.04 13.04 -12.12
N LEU A 123 0.62 12.22 -12.95
CA LEU A 123 1.90 12.59 -13.58
C LEU A 123 1.76 13.67 -14.64
N SER A 124 0.64 13.73 -15.36
CA SER A 124 0.42 14.69 -16.47
C SER A 124 -0.27 15.98 -16.01
N ILE A 125 -1.41 15.86 -15.38
CA ILE A 125 -2.34 16.96 -15.10
C ILE A 125 -2.41 17.24 -13.60
N GLY A 126 -2.64 16.23 -12.78
CA GLY A 126 -2.98 16.36 -11.35
C GLY A 126 -1.95 17.17 -10.56
N ARG A 127 -0.66 16.97 -10.83
CA ARG A 127 0.43 17.72 -10.16
C ARG A 127 0.41 19.22 -10.45
N LYS A 128 -0.13 19.65 -11.61
CA LYS A 128 -0.19 21.07 -12.00
C LYS A 128 -1.23 21.84 -11.19
N PHE A 129 -2.28 21.15 -10.75
CA PHE A 129 -3.34 21.73 -9.93
C PHE A 129 -3.01 21.73 -8.43
N CYS A 130 -1.99 20.98 -8.00
CA CYS A 130 -1.58 20.97 -6.61
C CYS A 130 -0.74 22.20 -6.25
N PRO A 131 -1.02 22.89 -5.13
CA PRO A 131 -0.21 23.99 -4.65
C PRO A 131 1.21 23.50 -4.34
N ARG A 132 2.23 24.22 -4.79
CA ARG A 132 3.63 23.88 -4.56
C ARG A 132 4.08 24.37 -3.18
N ARG A 133 3.84 23.56 -2.16
CA ARG A 133 4.34 23.85 -0.80
C ARG A 133 5.62 23.05 -0.55
N TYR A 134 6.63 23.77 -0.08
CA TYR A 134 7.91 23.18 0.37
C TYR A 134 7.88 23.08 1.88
N VAL A 135 8.44 22.02 2.42
CA VAL A 135 8.69 21.90 3.86
C VAL A 135 10.14 22.31 4.08
N GLU A 136 10.34 23.35 4.88
CA GLU A 136 11.66 23.65 5.43
C GLU A 136 12.08 22.46 6.28
N THR A 137 13.37 22.08 6.21
CA THR A 137 13.90 20.91 6.90
C THR A 137 13.36 20.84 8.32
N VAL A 138 12.50 19.86 8.57
CA VAL A 138 12.08 19.54 9.94
C VAL A 138 13.34 19.03 10.63
N GLU A 139 13.91 19.88 11.49
CA GLU A 139 14.96 19.45 12.42
C GLU A 139 14.40 18.28 13.23
N ASN A 140 15.03 17.13 13.06
CA ASN A 140 15.04 16.02 14.00
C ASN A 140 13.68 15.61 14.64
N ASP A 141 12.73 15.13 13.86
CA ASP A 141 12.09 13.92 14.31
C ASP A 141 12.67 12.79 13.47
N LYS A 142 13.58 12.08 14.06
CA LYS A 142 14.08 10.80 13.58
C LYS A 142 12.86 9.95 13.36
N ALA A 143 12.33 9.91 12.12
CA ALA A 143 11.60 8.75 11.70
C ALA A 143 12.60 7.62 11.94
N SER A 144 12.39 6.94 13.04
CA SER A 144 13.30 5.93 13.55
C SER A 144 13.59 4.96 12.41
N ASP A 145 14.80 5.06 11.84
CA ASP A 145 15.39 4.08 10.92
C ASP A 145 15.62 2.73 11.62
N GLU A 146 15.12 2.59 12.84
CA GLU A 146 15.19 1.38 13.62
C GLU A 146 14.15 0.38 13.14
N VAL A 147 14.52 -0.36 12.11
CA VAL A 147 14.03 -1.73 11.97
C VAL A 147 14.52 -2.47 13.21
N LYS A 148 13.69 -2.48 14.26
CA LYS A 148 14.03 -3.07 15.57
C LYS A 148 14.51 -4.53 15.45
N ASP A 149 14.13 -5.25 14.36
CA ASP A 149 14.51 -6.64 14.19
C ASP A 149 14.40 -7.07 12.71
N PRO A 150 15.53 -7.18 11.95
CA PRO A 150 15.48 -7.56 10.53
C PRO A 150 14.94 -8.99 10.33
N LYS A 151 15.07 -9.88 11.32
CA LYS A 151 14.54 -11.25 11.26
C LYS A 151 13.01 -11.24 11.34
N LYS A 152 12.43 -10.47 12.25
CA LYS A 152 10.97 -10.33 12.39
C LYS A 152 10.33 -9.69 11.14
N MET A 153 11.02 -8.76 10.50
CA MET A 153 10.59 -8.16 9.25
C MET A 153 10.48 -9.21 8.12
N ILE A 154 11.47 -10.10 7.99
CA ILE A 154 11.46 -11.16 6.96
C ILE A 154 10.33 -12.15 7.25
N ILE A 155 10.17 -12.58 8.49
CA ILE A 155 9.10 -13.49 8.92
C ILE A 155 7.73 -12.89 8.61
N CYS A 156 7.49 -11.64 8.98
CA CYS A 156 6.24 -10.94 8.68
C CYS A 156 5.96 -10.85 7.17
N THR A 157 7.02 -10.60 6.36
CA THR A 157 6.89 -10.55 4.89
C THR A 157 6.50 -11.92 4.32
N VAL A 158 7.14 -12.98 4.81
CA VAL A 158 6.83 -14.35 4.36
C VAL A 158 5.41 -14.73 4.73
N ILE A 159 4.98 -14.45 5.97
CA ILE A 159 3.60 -14.71 6.41
C ILE A 159 2.61 -13.92 5.53
N LEU A 160 2.86 -12.64 5.27
CA LEU A 160 2.01 -11.82 4.42
C LEU A 160 1.88 -12.40 3.01
N ILE A 161 2.99 -12.81 2.39
CA ILE A 161 2.98 -13.44 1.06
C ILE A 161 2.18 -14.74 1.08
N LEU A 162 2.37 -15.58 2.09
CA LEU A 162 1.64 -16.85 2.23
C LEU A 162 0.13 -16.63 2.40
N VAL A 163 -0.26 -15.64 3.20
CA VAL A 163 -1.68 -15.28 3.39
C VAL A 163 -2.30 -14.79 2.08
N VAL A 164 -1.61 -13.89 1.36
CA VAL A 164 -2.10 -13.38 0.07
C VAL A 164 -2.21 -14.50 -0.96
N LEU A 165 -1.23 -15.39 -1.03
CA LEU A 165 -1.29 -16.57 -1.90
C LEU A 165 -2.42 -17.52 -1.49
N GLY A 166 -2.60 -17.78 -0.20
CA GLY A 166 -3.70 -18.61 0.30
C GLY A 166 -5.08 -18.05 -0.06
N MET A 167 -5.26 -16.73 0.06
CA MET A 167 -6.50 -16.04 -0.37
C MET A 167 -6.68 -16.07 -1.90
N ALA A 168 -5.59 -15.89 -2.66
CA ALA A 168 -5.63 -15.90 -4.13
C ALA A 168 -6.03 -17.27 -4.69
N PHE A 169 -5.62 -18.35 -4.03
CA PHE A 169 -5.90 -19.74 -4.42
C PHE A 169 -7.07 -20.36 -3.64
N GLU A 170 -7.93 -19.55 -3.02
CA GLU A 170 -9.10 -20.00 -2.26
C GLU A 170 -9.93 -21.05 -3.02
N LYS A 171 -10.24 -20.79 -4.29
CA LYS A 171 -11.04 -21.71 -5.16
C LYS A 171 -10.36 -23.08 -5.35
N ASN A 172 -9.03 -23.16 -5.29
CA ASN A 172 -8.29 -24.40 -5.49
C ASN A 172 -8.04 -25.14 -4.18
N ILE A 173 -7.86 -24.41 -3.08
CA ILE A 173 -7.51 -24.95 -1.76
C ILE A 173 -8.78 -25.29 -0.96
N GLY A 174 -9.90 -24.64 -1.26
CA GLY A 174 -11.19 -24.86 -0.58
C GLY A 174 -11.23 -24.29 0.85
N ILE A 175 -10.27 -23.46 1.24
CA ILE A 175 -10.23 -22.79 2.55
C ILE A 175 -10.82 -21.41 2.39
N PRO A 176 -11.87 -21.03 3.15
CA PRO A 176 -12.46 -19.70 3.08
C PRO A 176 -11.42 -18.61 3.41
N MET A 177 -11.52 -17.48 2.72
CA MET A 177 -10.60 -16.31 2.87
C MET A 177 -10.50 -15.85 4.32
N GLN A 178 -11.61 -15.87 5.08
CA GLN A 178 -11.64 -15.50 6.48
C GLN A 178 -10.75 -16.41 7.34
N THR A 179 -10.76 -17.72 7.07
CA THR A 179 -9.94 -18.71 7.77
C THR A 179 -8.46 -18.49 7.48
N THR A 180 -8.10 -18.21 6.22
CA THR A 180 -6.72 -17.89 5.82
C THR A 180 -6.21 -16.63 6.51
N ALA A 181 -7.07 -15.59 6.63
CA ALA A 181 -6.73 -14.36 7.34
C ALA A 181 -6.49 -14.61 8.83
N ILE A 182 -7.34 -15.39 9.49
CA ILE A 182 -7.21 -15.74 10.91
C ILE A 182 -5.93 -16.52 11.17
N ILE A 183 -5.62 -17.53 10.34
CA ILE A 183 -4.39 -18.30 10.44
C ILE A 183 -3.16 -17.41 10.30
N GLY A 184 -3.18 -16.48 9.33
CA GLY A 184 -2.10 -15.51 9.14
C GLY A 184 -1.92 -14.57 10.33
N ALA A 185 -3.01 -14.07 10.90
CA ALA A 185 -2.97 -13.22 12.08
C ALA A 185 -2.40 -13.97 13.30
N LEU A 186 -2.84 -15.21 13.54
CA LEU A 186 -2.30 -16.07 14.60
C LEU A 186 -0.82 -16.36 14.41
N ALA A 187 -0.38 -16.65 13.18
CA ALA A 187 1.04 -16.86 12.88
C ALA A 187 1.87 -15.60 13.18
N CYS A 188 1.38 -14.39 12.87
CA CYS A 188 2.05 -13.14 13.22
C CYS A 188 2.14 -12.91 14.72
N VAL A 189 1.13 -13.29 15.50
CA VAL A 189 1.15 -13.20 16.96
C VAL A 189 2.13 -14.21 17.56
N LEU A 190 2.07 -15.47 17.13
CA LEU A 190 2.93 -16.54 17.64
C LEU A 190 4.42 -16.31 17.33
N THR A 191 4.73 -15.67 16.19
CA THR A 191 6.11 -15.32 15.82
C THR A 191 6.59 -14.04 16.49
N GLY A 192 5.77 -13.39 17.32
CA GLY A 192 6.13 -12.16 18.02
C GLY A 192 6.36 -10.95 17.08
N CYS A 193 5.78 -10.98 15.88
CA CYS A 193 5.82 -9.87 14.94
C CYS A 193 4.81 -8.77 15.31
N LEU A 194 3.77 -9.12 16.08
CA LEU A 194 2.80 -8.24 16.71
C LEU A 194 2.96 -8.35 18.23
N SER A 195 3.40 -7.28 18.86
CA SER A 195 3.40 -7.12 20.32
C SER A 195 2.52 -5.96 20.69
#